data_93aa79da9228c2a03342e0dac6b47b5e
#
_entry.id   93aa79da9228c2a03342e0dac6b47b5e
#
_cell.length_a   1.000
_cell.length_b   1.000
_cell.length_c   1.000
_cell.angle_alpha   90.00
_cell.angle_beta   90.00
_cell.angle_gamma   90.00
#
_symmetry.space_group_name_H-M   'P 1'
#
loop_
_entity.id
_entity.type
_entity.pdbx_description
1 polymer ?
#
loop_
_entity_poly.entity_id
_entity_poly.type
_entity_poly.pdbx_seq_one_letter_code
_entity_poly.pdbx_strand_id
1 'polypeptide(L)'
;MATEKLSTNSYRHVLKYTGIFGGVQVFNILVGLVRNKFVAILLGPEGMGLVSLLNTAMNFISQSTSLGVSFSAIRRISELYESGDRIALERYIGIVRLWSVIAAVLGAMVCVAAGPLLNVLSFSWGDHTLHFILLAPAVAMTALAGSELAILKGTQRLRQIASIQALTSVLSLAVAIPLFITFNYKAIVPVISLTALINLLPPLVVSNRNYPFHLSFSRTLFAEGSPMVRMGLAFTLAAMFTSGSDMLVRALLNQVSDLNTVGLYNAAYMITITYSSMVFSAMESDYFPRLSAINHDNDAVNSVVNRQMEVSLIVISPMLACLMVFLPFFVPLLFSGKFLSVVGMAQVAALAMFFKAMSLPMAYVNLAKGNSRVYLLFEAFYAVAFVLLVVSAFSAYGLLGAGYAIVIAHVAELMVIYAYLRLRHGFRFSSSSLRLSLFQLPLLLAVYCITVTTSGILYWTAGITLTVLAVVYSLRQLQNMRKT
;
A
#
# COMPACT_ATOMS: atom_id res chain seq x y z
N MET A 1 -3.82 -15.07 -40.55
CA MET A 1 -2.78 -14.00 -40.72
C MET A 1 -3.17 -12.63 -40.17
N ALA A 2 -4.38 -12.10 -40.35
CA ALA A 2 -4.75 -10.79 -39.78
C ALA A 2 -4.98 -10.87 -38.23
N THR A 3 -5.59 -11.92 -37.73
CA THR A 3 -5.84 -12.18 -36.29
C THR A 3 -4.56 -12.46 -35.51
N GLU A 4 -3.56 -13.11 -36.11
CA GLU A 4 -2.27 -13.38 -35.45
C GLU A 4 -1.39 -12.12 -35.34
N LYS A 5 -1.44 -11.22 -36.34
CA LYS A 5 -0.73 -9.93 -36.27
C LYS A 5 -1.35 -8.97 -35.25
N LEU A 6 -2.66 -9.02 -35.00
CA LEU A 6 -3.34 -8.27 -33.97
C LEU A 6 -2.96 -8.78 -32.56
N SER A 7 -2.82 -10.10 -32.37
CA SER A 7 -2.42 -10.69 -31.08
C SER A 7 -0.96 -10.37 -30.74
N THR A 8 -0.02 -10.48 -31.67
CA THR A 8 1.41 -10.20 -31.46
C THR A 8 1.69 -8.71 -31.22
N ASN A 9 0.98 -7.81 -31.88
CA ASN A 9 1.10 -6.37 -31.61
C ASN A 9 0.51 -5.98 -30.25
N SER A 10 -0.60 -6.60 -29.85
CA SER A 10 -1.20 -6.41 -28.51
C SER A 10 -0.27 -6.91 -27.39
N TYR A 11 0.35 -8.08 -27.57
CA TYR A 11 1.29 -8.65 -26.60
C TYR A 11 2.56 -7.79 -26.43
N ARG A 12 3.12 -7.30 -27.54
CA ARG A 12 4.29 -6.42 -27.54
C ARG A 12 3.99 -5.06 -26.91
N HIS A 13 2.78 -4.56 -27.11
CA HIS A 13 2.27 -3.32 -26.51
C HIS A 13 2.13 -3.48 -24.99
N VAL A 14 1.49 -4.57 -24.53
CA VAL A 14 1.32 -4.88 -23.11
C VAL A 14 2.67 -5.04 -22.41
N LEU A 15 3.59 -5.85 -22.97
CA LEU A 15 4.93 -6.04 -22.40
C LEU A 15 5.73 -4.74 -22.31
N LYS A 16 5.65 -3.86 -23.30
CA LYS A 16 6.33 -2.57 -23.31
C LYS A 16 5.81 -1.64 -22.20
N TYR A 17 4.50 -1.58 -22.02
CA TYR A 17 3.91 -0.73 -20.99
C TYR A 17 4.09 -1.30 -19.58
N THR A 18 3.97 -2.62 -19.41
CA THR A 18 4.27 -3.29 -18.13
C THR A 18 5.74 -3.07 -17.74
N GLY A 19 6.67 -3.12 -18.71
CA GLY A 19 8.08 -2.82 -18.45
C GLY A 19 8.32 -1.36 -18.04
N ILE A 20 7.65 -0.40 -18.70
CA ILE A 20 7.76 1.03 -18.33
C ILE A 20 7.19 1.28 -16.94
N PHE A 21 6.01 0.73 -16.63
CA PHE A 21 5.41 0.88 -15.28
C PHE A 21 6.23 0.21 -14.20
N GLY A 22 6.73 -1.01 -14.44
CA GLY A 22 7.62 -1.69 -13.52
C GLY A 22 8.90 -0.91 -13.27
N GLY A 23 9.51 -0.36 -14.32
CA GLY A 23 10.70 0.49 -14.21
C GLY A 23 10.46 1.78 -13.41
N VAL A 24 9.33 2.46 -13.65
CA VAL A 24 8.95 3.66 -12.88
C VAL A 24 8.64 3.32 -11.42
N GLN A 25 8.03 2.17 -11.17
CA GLN A 25 7.77 1.72 -9.78
C GLN A 25 9.09 1.47 -9.03
N VAL A 26 10.04 0.78 -9.64
CA VAL A 26 11.39 0.59 -9.08
C VAL A 26 12.07 1.94 -8.84
N PHE A 27 12.00 2.85 -9.79
CA PHE A 27 12.55 4.20 -9.66
C PHE A 27 11.92 4.95 -8.47
N ASN A 28 10.59 4.93 -8.32
CA ASN A 28 9.88 5.56 -7.22
C ASN A 28 10.28 4.96 -5.86
N ILE A 29 10.52 3.63 -5.79
CA ILE A 29 11.03 2.97 -4.60
C ILE A 29 12.41 3.54 -4.25
N LEU A 30 13.33 3.62 -5.22
CA LEU A 30 14.68 4.13 -5.01
C LEU A 30 14.67 5.59 -4.52
N VAL A 31 13.87 6.45 -5.16
CA VAL A 31 13.69 7.85 -4.72
C VAL A 31 13.10 7.92 -3.32
N GLY A 32 12.12 7.07 -3.01
CA GLY A 32 11.52 6.93 -1.67
C GLY A 32 12.55 6.50 -0.61
N LEU A 33 13.43 5.54 -0.93
CA LEU A 33 14.53 5.11 -0.06
C LEU A 33 15.50 6.27 0.22
N VAL A 34 15.89 7.00 -0.82
CA VAL A 34 16.76 8.19 -0.67
C VAL A 34 16.09 9.23 0.23
N ARG A 35 14.81 9.55 -0.02
CA ARG A 35 14.06 10.49 0.82
C ARG A 35 14.04 10.04 2.29
N ASN A 36 13.72 8.79 2.55
CA ASN A 36 13.64 8.25 3.91
C ASN A 36 15.00 8.25 4.60
N LYS A 37 16.09 8.00 3.85
CA LYS A 37 17.47 8.13 4.34
C LYS A 37 17.77 9.57 4.80
N PHE A 38 17.43 10.56 3.99
CA PHE A 38 17.63 11.96 4.37
C PHE A 38 16.78 12.37 5.58
N VAL A 39 15.51 11.98 5.63
CA VAL A 39 14.64 12.20 6.79
C VAL A 39 15.25 11.58 8.04
N ALA A 40 15.72 10.33 7.97
CA ALA A 40 16.32 9.62 9.09
C ALA A 40 17.65 10.25 9.58
N ILE A 41 18.47 10.79 8.67
CA ILE A 41 19.73 11.46 9.02
C ILE A 41 19.47 12.84 9.61
N LEU A 42 18.60 13.63 8.96
CA LEU A 42 18.39 15.04 9.30
C LEU A 42 17.49 15.22 10.53
N LEU A 43 16.43 14.42 10.63
CA LEU A 43 15.42 14.55 11.68
C LEU A 43 15.51 13.44 12.75
N GLY A 44 16.26 12.38 12.49
CA GLY A 44 16.36 11.24 13.41
C GLY A 44 15.05 10.45 13.54
N PRO A 45 15.00 9.49 14.49
CA PRO A 45 13.78 8.70 14.72
C PRO A 45 12.58 9.53 15.17
N GLU A 46 12.78 10.51 16.05
CA GLU A 46 11.70 11.38 16.54
C GLU A 46 11.03 12.17 15.41
N GLY A 47 11.82 12.82 14.54
CA GLY A 47 11.27 13.54 13.39
C GLY A 47 10.62 12.60 12.38
N MET A 48 11.17 11.39 12.18
CA MET A 48 10.54 10.36 11.35
C MET A 48 9.20 9.90 11.95
N GLY A 49 9.08 9.82 13.28
CA GLY A 49 7.86 9.55 14.00
C GLY A 49 6.78 10.61 13.72
N LEU A 50 7.15 11.88 13.87
CA LEU A 50 6.25 13.01 13.62
C LEU A 50 5.80 13.05 12.15
N VAL A 51 6.71 12.90 11.20
CA VAL A 51 6.39 12.81 9.76
C VAL A 51 5.42 11.67 9.49
N SER A 52 5.66 10.49 10.07
CA SER A 52 4.82 9.31 9.89
C SER A 52 3.42 9.51 10.46
N LEU A 53 3.30 10.06 11.66
CA LEU A 53 2.04 10.31 12.34
C LEU A 53 1.18 11.32 11.57
N LEU A 54 1.76 12.45 11.17
CA LEU A 54 1.04 13.47 10.38
C LEU A 54 0.63 12.94 8.99
N ASN A 55 1.49 12.18 8.32
CA ASN A 55 1.15 11.57 7.02
C ASN A 55 0.03 10.52 7.14
N THR A 56 0.04 9.68 8.18
CA THR A 56 -1.03 8.68 8.35
C THR A 56 -2.36 9.34 8.71
N ALA A 57 -2.36 10.41 9.52
CA ALA A 57 -3.56 11.20 9.79
C ALA A 57 -4.09 11.88 8.52
N MET A 58 -3.22 12.52 7.73
CA MET A 58 -3.59 13.10 6.43
C MET A 58 -4.18 12.04 5.48
N ASN A 59 -3.54 10.89 5.37
CA ASN A 59 -4.01 9.80 4.52
C ASN A 59 -5.37 9.26 4.98
N PHE A 60 -5.57 9.08 6.28
CA PHE A 60 -6.84 8.65 6.84
C PHE A 60 -7.97 9.61 6.50
N ILE A 61 -7.78 10.93 6.71
CA ILE A 61 -8.78 11.93 6.38
C ILE A 61 -9.04 11.95 4.86
N SER A 62 -7.98 11.97 4.06
CA SER A 62 -8.09 11.99 2.60
C SER A 62 -8.84 10.78 2.06
N GLN A 63 -8.55 9.57 2.54
CA GLN A 63 -9.25 8.35 2.15
C GLN A 63 -10.70 8.35 2.61
N SER A 64 -10.96 8.78 3.85
CA SER A 64 -12.32 8.84 4.43
C SER A 64 -13.24 9.80 3.70
N THR A 65 -12.69 10.89 3.17
CA THR A 65 -13.46 11.94 2.49
C THR A 65 -13.39 11.87 0.96
N SER A 66 -12.67 10.90 0.39
CA SER A 66 -12.47 10.74 -1.06
C SER A 66 -13.74 10.40 -1.83
N LEU A 67 -14.81 9.98 -1.15
CA LEU A 67 -16.08 9.51 -1.74
C LEU A 67 -15.86 8.38 -2.77
N GLY A 68 -14.68 7.78 -2.81
CA GLY A 68 -14.28 6.76 -3.77
C GLY A 68 -14.24 7.21 -5.23
N VAL A 69 -14.29 8.52 -5.49
CA VAL A 69 -14.34 9.11 -6.83
C VAL A 69 -13.15 8.64 -7.67
N SER A 70 -11.95 8.68 -7.13
CA SER A 70 -10.72 8.28 -7.83
C SER A 70 -10.71 6.83 -8.30
N PHE A 71 -11.47 5.95 -7.66
CA PHE A 71 -11.55 4.53 -8.02
C PHE A 71 -12.74 4.26 -8.96
N SER A 72 -13.93 4.73 -8.59
CA SER A 72 -15.18 4.45 -9.32
C SER A 72 -15.24 5.13 -10.69
N ALA A 73 -14.58 6.29 -10.85
CA ALA A 73 -14.56 7.03 -12.11
C ALA A 73 -13.83 6.30 -13.25
N ILE A 74 -12.77 5.55 -12.93
CA ILE A 74 -11.87 4.94 -13.94
C ILE A 74 -12.65 4.08 -14.91
N ARG A 75 -13.53 3.22 -14.40
CA ARG A 75 -14.31 2.27 -15.21
C ARG A 75 -15.15 3.01 -16.26
N ARG A 76 -15.96 3.98 -15.82
CA ARG A 76 -16.87 4.69 -16.73
C ARG A 76 -16.14 5.58 -17.72
N ILE A 77 -15.03 6.20 -17.30
CA ILE A 77 -14.16 6.97 -18.21
C ILE A 77 -13.58 6.05 -19.28
N SER A 78 -13.14 4.83 -18.91
CA SER A 78 -12.59 3.86 -19.87
C SER A 78 -13.65 3.40 -20.89
N GLU A 79 -14.87 3.08 -20.43
CA GLU A 79 -16.00 2.71 -21.30
C GLU A 79 -16.31 3.83 -22.31
N LEU A 80 -16.38 5.09 -21.85
CA LEU A 80 -16.68 6.24 -22.72
C LEU A 80 -15.51 6.58 -23.65
N TYR A 81 -14.30 6.37 -23.22
CA TYR A 81 -13.11 6.57 -24.05
C TYR A 81 -13.04 5.54 -25.19
N GLU A 82 -13.33 4.28 -24.90
CA GLU A 82 -13.35 3.19 -25.90
C GLU A 82 -14.53 3.31 -26.89
N SER A 83 -15.67 3.85 -26.45
CA SER A 83 -16.82 4.10 -27.36
C SER A 83 -16.57 5.22 -28.34
N GLY A 84 -15.56 6.07 -28.14
CA GLY A 84 -15.27 7.23 -28.98
C GLY A 84 -16.20 8.42 -28.80
N ASP A 85 -17.16 8.35 -27.87
CA ASP A 85 -18.08 9.45 -27.57
C ASP A 85 -17.40 10.54 -26.72
N ARG A 86 -16.76 11.46 -27.44
CA ARG A 86 -16.02 12.55 -26.82
C ARG A 86 -16.88 13.50 -26.00
N ILE A 87 -18.12 13.75 -26.42
CA ILE A 87 -19.01 14.68 -25.73
C ILE A 87 -19.43 14.09 -24.37
N ALA A 88 -19.86 12.82 -24.37
CA ALA A 88 -20.20 12.12 -23.14
C ALA A 88 -18.97 11.97 -22.20
N LEU A 89 -17.79 11.72 -22.75
CA LEU A 89 -16.54 11.63 -21.99
C LEU A 89 -16.19 12.95 -21.30
N GLU A 90 -16.18 14.08 -22.03
CA GLU A 90 -15.89 15.41 -21.49
C GLU A 90 -16.91 15.81 -20.42
N ARG A 91 -18.20 15.53 -20.64
CA ARG A 91 -19.28 15.74 -19.65
C ARG A 91 -19.02 14.93 -18.38
N TYR A 92 -18.69 13.64 -18.52
CA TYR A 92 -18.42 12.77 -17.36
C TYR A 92 -17.16 13.17 -16.59
N ILE A 93 -16.10 13.61 -17.28
CA ILE A 93 -14.90 14.20 -16.66
C ILE A 93 -15.28 15.44 -15.83
N GLY A 94 -16.18 16.29 -16.34
CA GLY A 94 -16.73 17.42 -15.59
C GLY A 94 -17.43 16.99 -14.28
N ILE A 95 -18.22 15.89 -14.31
CA ILE A 95 -18.85 15.31 -13.12
C ILE A 95 -17.79 14.82 -12.13
N VAL A 96 -16.78 14.10 -12.58
CA VAL A 96 -15.68 13.62 -11.74
C VAL A 96 -14.96 14.77 -11.04
N ARG A 97 -14.64 15.85 -11.75
CA ARG A 97 -14.00 17.04 -11.20
C ARG A 97 -14.88 17.76 -10.19
N LEU A 98 -16.19 17.89 -10.47
CA LEU A 98 -17.15 18.49 -9.54
C LEU A 98 -17.16 17.73 -8.20
N TRP A 99 -17.31 16.40 -8.23
CA TRP A 99 -17.31 15.57 -7.04
C TRP A 99 -15.95 15.54 -6.33
N SER A 100 -14.87 15.68 -7.07
CA SER A 100 -13.51 15.79 -6.49
C SER A 100 -13.31 17.10 -5.74
N VAL A 101 -13.83 18.20 -6.25
CA VAL A 101 -13.82 19.49 -5.52
C VAL A 101 -14.65 19.40 -4.25
N ILE A 102 -15.82 18.74 -4.30
CA ILE A 102 -16.64 18.50 -3.11
C ILE A 102 -15.87 17.66 -2.08
N ALA A 103 -15.24 16.55 -2.52
CA ALA A 103 -14.41 15.71 -1.66
C ALA A 103 -13.23 16.47 -1.06
N ALA A 104 -12.57 17.33 -1.85
CA ALA A 104 -11.46 18.16 -1.40
C ALA A 104 -11.89 19.16 -0.32
N VAL A 105 -13.01 19.86 -0.54
CA VAL A 105 -13.58 20.81 0.44
C VAL A 105 -14.02 20.07 1.70
N LEU A 106 -14.73 18.95 1.55
CA LEU A 106 -15.13 18.10 2.67
C LEU A 106 -13.91 17.62 3.46
N GLY A 107 -12.87 17.15 2.79
CA GLY A 107 -11.63 16.70 3.42
C GLY A 107 -10.93 17.81 4.19
N ALA A 108 -10.83 19.00 3.61
CA ALA A 108 -10.27 20.16 4.29
C ALA A 108 -11.10 20.56 5.53
N MET A 109 -12.42 20.60 5.42
CA MET A 109 -13.31 20.90 6.55
C MET A 109 -13.19 19.86 7.66
N VAL A 110 -13.20 18.57 7.31
CA VAL A 110 -13.03 17.47 8.28
C VAL A 110 -11.65 17.56 8.94
N CYS A 111 -10.59 17.88 8.20
CA CYS A 111 -9.24 18.03 8.72
C CYS A 111 -9.16 19.17 9.76
N VAL A 112 -9.78 20.31 9.48
CA VAL A 112 -9.84 21.43 10.42
C VAL A 112 -10.69 21.09 11.65
N ALA A 113 -11.88 20.52 11.44
CA ALA A 113 -12.81 20.18 12.53
C ALA A 113 -12.26 19.04 13.43
N ALA A 114 -11.59 18.06 12.83
CA ALA A 114 -11.01 16.92 13.55
C ALA A 114 -9.63 17.25 14.19
N GLY A 115 -9.02 18.39 13.86
CA GLY A 115 -7.69 18.77 14.36
C GLY A 115 -7.54 18.63 15.89
N PRO A 116 -8.44 19.19 16.73
CA PRO A 116 -8.37 19.02 18.17
C PRO A 116 -8.50 17.56 18.63
N LEU A 117 -9.40 16.78 18.01
CA LEU A 117 -9.56 15.36 18.30
C LEU A 117 -8.31 14.55 17.93
N LEU A 118 -7.73 14.82 16.76
CA LEU A 118 -6.49 14.19 16.32
C LEU A 118 -5.32 14.52 17.24
N ASN A 119 -5.26 15.74 17.76
CA ASN A 119 -4.26 16.12 18.74
C ASN A 119 -4.41 15.26 20.02
N VAL A 120 -5.60 15.21 20.61
CA VAL A 120 -5.87 14.40 21.82
C VAL A 120 -5.61 12.92 21.59
N LEU A 121 -5.96 12.37 20.43
CA LEU A 121 -5.71 10.97 20.09
C LEU A 121 -4.23 10.65 19.85
N SER A 122 -3.48 11.61 19.32
CA SER A 122 -2.11 11.36 18.86
C SER A 122 -1.03 11.81 19.83
N PHE A 123 -1.30 12.81 20.68
CA PHE A 123 -0.31 13.39 21.57
C PHE A 123 -0.81 13.45 23.01
N SER A 124 0.01 12.97 23.95
CA SER A 124 -0.21 13.10 25.39
C SER A 124 0.36 14.41 25.95
N TRP A 125 1.10 15.18 25.15
CA TRP A 125 1.80 16.40 25.55
C TRP A 125 1.77 17.46 24.44
N GLY A 126 1.75 18.73 24.83
CA GLY A 126 1.73 19.85 23.90
C GLY A 126 0.41 20.02 23.14
N ASP A 127 0.28 21.14 22.45
CA ASP A 127 -0.84 21.38 21.52
C ASP A 127 -0.34 21.36 20.08
N HIS A 128 -0.63 20.28 19.38
CA HIS A 128 -0.31 20.07 17.97
C HIS A 128 -1.52 20.27 17.04
N THR A 129 -2.63 20.80 17.56
CA THR A 129 -3.86 21.07 16.81
C THR A 129 -3.57 21.87 15.54
N LEU A 130 -2.72 22.91 15.65
CA LEU A 130 -2.35 23.72 14.49
C LEU A 130 -1.66 22.92 13.38
N HIS A 131 -0.83 21.95 13.74
CA HIS A 131 -0.17 21.09 12.73
C HIS A 131 -1.21 20.32 11.92
N PHE A 132 -2.24 19.76 12.55
CA PHE A 132 -3.33 19.05 11.86
C PHE A 132 -4.17 20.01 11.00
N ILE A 133 -4.52 21.18 11.50
CA ILE A 133 -5.27 22.20 10.74
C ILE A 133 -4.49 22.60 9.48
N LEU A 134 -3.18 22.81 9.60
CA LEU A 134 -2.33 23.18 8.47
C LEU A 134 -2.15 22.05 7.43
N LEU A 135 -2.56 20.82 7.72
CA LEU A 135 -2.63 19.75 6.73
C LEU A 135 -3.87 19.82 5.82
N ALA A 136 -4.87 20.65 6.15
CA ALA A 136 -6.11 20.75 5.36
C ALA A 136 -5.88 21.05 3.87
N PRO A 137 -4.98 21.96 3.47
CA PRO A 137 -4.65 22.14 2.05
C PRO A 137 -4.06 20.89 1.41
N ALA A 138 -3.21 20.14 2.14
CA ALA A 138 -2.61 18.91 1.63
C ALA A 138 -3.66 17.82 1.40
N VAL A 139 -4.63 17.66 2.30
CA VAL A 139 -5.78 16.76 2.15
C VAL A 139 -6.57 17.12 0.88
N ALA A 140 -6.92 18.41 0.70
CA ALA A 140 -7.65 18.86 -0.48
C ALA A 140 -6.89 18.60 -1.79
N MET A 141 -5.60 18.94 -1.82
CA MET A 141 -4.74 18.71 -2.99
C MET A 141 -4.61 17.21 -3.32
N THR A 142 -4.53 16.34 -2.31
CA THR A 142 -4.45 14.89 -2.51
C THR A 142 -5.74 14.33 -3.13
N ALA A 143 -6.91 14.80 -2.69
CA ALA A 143 -8.19 14.41 -3.27
C ALA A 143 -8.31 14.81 -4.75
N LEU A 144 -7.91 16.05 -5.09
CA LEU A 144 -7.88 16.54 -6.47
C LEU A 144 -6.86 15.78 -7.34
N ALA A 145 -5.66 15.53 -6.82
CA ALA A 145 -4.64 14.79 -7.55
C ALA A 145 -5.10 13.36 -7.90
N GLY A 146 -5.78 12.68 -6.95
CA GLY A 146 -6.33 11.36 -7.16
C GLY A 146 -7.33 11.28 -8.31
N SER A 147 -8.20 12.28 -8.46
CA SER A 147 -9.19 12.32 -9.53
C SER A 147 -8.58 12.65 -10.90
N GLU A 148 -7.62 13.58 -10.97
CA GLU A 148 -6.94 13.88 -12.24
C GLU A 148 -6.10 12.67 -12.71
N LEU A 149 -5.47 11.92 -11.79
CA LEU A 149 -4.83 10.64 -12.10
C LEU A 149 -5.85 9.58 -12.56
N ALA A 150 -7.06 9.54 -11.99
CA ALA A 150 -8.12 8.63 -12.41
C ALA A 150 -8.59 8.95 -13.85
N ILE A 151 -8.69 10.22 -14.22
CA ILE A 151 -8.98 10.65 -15.60
C ILE A 151 -7.90 10.16 -16.56
N LEU A 152 -6.63 10.34 -16.23
CA LEU A 152 -5.51 9.87 -17.05
C LEU A 152 -5.45 8.35 -17.15
N LYS A 153 -5.80 7.62 -16.08
CA LYS A 153 -5.90 6.15 -16.08
C LYS A 153 -7.03 5.67 -16.98
N GLY A 154 -8.24 6.22 -16.80
CA GLY A 154 -9.41 5.86 -17.59
C GLY A 154 -9.25 6.18 -19.08
N THR A 155 -8.51 7.23 -19.44
CA THR A 155 -8.18 7.57 -20.81
C THR A 155 -6.91 6.88 -21.33
N GLN A 156 -6.43 5.84 -20.62
CA GLN A 156 -5.30 4.98 -21.00
C GLN A 156 -3.98 5.73 -21.27
N ARG A 157 -3.78 6.90 -20.67
CA ARG A 157 -2.56 7.73 -20.85
C ARG A 157 -1.41 7.26 -19.97
N LEU A 158 -1.13 5.97 -20.01
CA LEU A 158 -0.21 5.27 -19.13
C LEU A 158 1.21 5.87 -19.13
N ARG A 159 1.72 6.23 -20.33
CA ARG A 159 3.06 6.83 -20.46
C ARG A 159 3.17 8.19 -19.77
N GLN A 160 2.10 9.00 -19.84
CA GLN A 160 2.05 10.30 -19.16
C GLN A 160 2.03 10.10 -17.64
N ILE A 161 1.25 9.15 -17.14
CA ILE A 161 1.21 8.81 -15.70
C ILE A 161 2.60 8.40 -15.20
N ALA A 162 3.29 7.52 -15.93
CA ALA A 162 4.65 7.10 -15.59
C ALA A 162 5.62 8.30 -15.49
N SER A 163 5.59 9.20 -16.48
CA SER A 163 6.41 10.41 -16.50
C SER A 163 6.06 11.36 -15.35
N ILE A 164 4.76 11.54 -15.06
CA ILE A 164 4.28 12.35 -13.93
C ILE A 164 4.81 11.78 -12.62
N GLN A 165 4.66 10.48 -12.38
CA GLN A 165 5.10 9.83 -11.15
C GLN A 165 6.61 9.97 -10.94
N ALA A 166 7.41 9.77 -11.98
CA ALA A 166 8.86 9.96 -11.90
C ALA A 166 9.21 11.43 -11.60
N LEU A 167 8.58 12.38 -12.30
CA LEU A 167 8.81 13.81 -12.10
C LEU A 167 8.43 14.26 -10.68
N THR A 168 7.24 13.90 -10.20
CA THR A 168 6.76 14.29 -8.87
C THR A 168 7.62 13.69 -7.76
N SER A 169 8.13 12.46 -7.93
CA SER A 169 9.03 11.83 -6.97
C SER A 169 10.34 12.62 -6.84
N VAL A 170 10.97 12.98 -7.97
CA VAL A 170 12.21 13.77 -7.97
C VAL A 170 11.99 15.17 -7.42
N LEU A 171 10.92 15.88 -7.85
CA LEU A 171 10.62 17.22 -7.36
C LEU A 171 10.31 17.22 -5.86
N SER A 172 9.57 16.23 -5.35
CA SER A 172 9.29 16.09 -3.92
C SER A 172 10.58 15.89 -3.12
N LEU A 173 11.53 15.11 -3.64
CA LEU A 173 12.84 14.93 -3.02
C LEU A 173 13.65 16.24 -3.03
N ALA A 174 13.71 16.92 -4.18
CA ALA A 174 14.44 18.15 -4.37
C ALA A 174 13.93 19.31 -3.47
N VAL A 175 12.64 19.30 -3.15
CA VAL A 175 12.04 20.28 -2.23
C VAL A 175 12.21 19.87 -0.76
N ALA A 176 12.01 18.60 -0.44
CA ALA A 176 12.03 18.12 0.94
C ALA A 176 13.42 18.26 1.58
N ILE A 177 14.50 17.89 0.87
CA ILE A 177 15.86 17.87 1.44
C ILE A 177 16.30 19.28 1.86
N PRO A 178 16.29 20.32 1.00
CA PRO A 178 16.70 21.67 1.41
C PRO A 178 15.86 22.23 2.57
N LEU A 179 14.54 21.98 2.56
CA LEU A 179 13.68 22.46 3.63
C LEU A 179 14.00 21.77 4.97
N PHE A 180 14.28 20.47 4.99
CA PHE A 180 14.70 19.78 6.23
C PHE A 180 16.06 20.24 6.71
N ILE A 181 17.02 20.55 5.80
CA ILE A 181 18.33 21.08 6.17
C ILE A 181 18.21 22.47 6.81
N THR A 182 17.35 23.35 6.26
CA THR A 182 17.25 24.74 6.70
C THR A 182 16.33 24.94 7.90
N PHE A 183 15.18 24.24 7.94
CA PHE A 183 14.13 24.48 8.94
C PHE A 183 13.91 23.30 9.90
N ASN A 184 14.60 22.18 9.70
CA ASN A 184 14.53 21.01 10.55
C ASN A 184 13.05 20.56 10.80
N TYR A 185 12.63 20.32 12.05
CA TYR A 185 11.26 19.90 12.42
C TYR A 185 10.15 20.85 11.93
N LYS A 186 10.43 22.17 11.89
CA LYS A 186 9.46 23.16 11.40
C LYS A 186 9.10 23.00 9.93
N ALA A 187 9.93 22.30 9.15
CA ALA A 187 9.69 22.02 7.74
C ALA A 187 8.68 20.89 7.50
N ILE A 188 8.30 20.10 8.51
CA ILE A 188 7.53 18.86 8.31
C ILE A 188 6.18 19.17 7.64
N VAL A 189 5.37 20.06 8.20
CA VAL A 189 4.07 20.41 7.63
C VAL A 189 4.20 21.12 6.28
N PRO A 190 5.10 22.13 6.11
CA PRO A 190 5.38 22.71 4.80
C PRO A 190 5.79 21.69 3.74
N VAL A 191 6.67 20.72 4.07
CA VAL A 191 7.10 19.68 3.13
C VAL A 191 5.94 18.78 2.73
N ILE A 192 5.07 18.38 3.67
CA ILE A 192 3.88 17.59 3.37
C ILE A 192 2.97 18.35 2.40
N SER A 193 2.69 19.62 2.67
CA SER A 193 1.83 20.47 1.85
C SER A 193 2.41 20.73 0.46
N LEU A 194 3.71 21.04 0.36
CA LEU A 194 4.38 21.24 -0.92
C LEU A 194 4.47 19.93 -1.73
N THR A 195 4.68 18.79 -1.06
CA THR A 195 4.65 17.49 -1.73
C THR A 195 3.26 17.19 -2.29
N ALA A 196 2.20 17.51 -1.56
CA ALA A 196 0.83 17.36 -2.06
C ALA A 196 0.56 18.27 -3.27
N LEU A 197 1.07 19.51 -3.26
CA LEU A 197 1.00 20.43 -4.40
C LEU A 197 1.78 19.90 -5.62
N ILE A 198 2.99 19.40 -5.42
CA ILE A 198 3.82 18.79 -6.46
C ILE A 198 3.12 17.55 -7.07
N ASN A 199 2.42 16.78 -6.27
CA ASN A 199 1.66 15.62 -6.74
C ASN A 199 0.35 16.02 -7.46
N LEU A 200 -0.21 17.21 -7.22
CA LEU A 200 -1.40 17.72 -7.90
C LEU A 200 -1.08 18.39 -9.24
N LEU A 201 -0.08 19.27 -9.29
CA LEU A 201 0.14 20.16 -10.44
C LEU A 201 0.39 19.42 -11.77
N PRO A 202 1.30 18.42 -11.88
CA PRO A 202 1.54 17.76 -13.15
C PRO A 202 0.34 16.98 -13.70
N PRO A 203 -0.39 16.15 -12.91
CA PRO A 203 -1.57 15.47 -13.42
C PRO A 203 -2.68 16.47 -13.82
N LEU A 204 -2.86 17.56 -13.07
CA LEU A 204 -3.82 18.60 -13.39
C LEU A 204 -3.48 19.30 -14.73
N VAL A 205 -2.22 19.68 -14.94
CA VAL A 205 -1.77 20.33 -16.18
C VAL A 205 -1.94 19.38 -17.37
N VAL A 206 -1.54 18.12 -17.23
CA VAL A 206 -1.61 17.15 -18.33
C VAL A 206 -3.07 16.79 -18.63
N SER A 207 -3.89 16.61 -17.62
CA SER A 207 -5.32 16.33 -17.78
C SER A 207 -6.06 17.52 -18.41
N ASN A 208 -5.76 18.76 -17.95
CA ASN A 208 -6.37 19.98 -18.47
C ASN A 208 -6.01 20.25 -19.95
N ARG A 209 -4.79 19.92 -20.38
CA ARG A 209 -4.40 20.04 -21.80
C ARG A 209 -5.22 19.13 -22.72
N ASN A 210 -5.64 17.96 -22.21
CA ASN A 210 -6.38 16.98 -23.00
C ASN A 210 -7.91 17.20 -22.90
N TYR A 211 -8.37 17.60 -21.74
CA TYR A 211 -9.77 17.81 -21.38
C TYR A 211 -9.85 19.11 -20.56
N PRO A 212 -10.18 20.26 -21.20
CA PRO A 212 -10.21 21.57 -20.54
C PRO A 212 -11.04 21.56 -19.25
N PHE A 213 -10.57 22.28 -18.26
CA PHE A 213 -11.20 22.32 -16.96
C PHE A 213 -12.44 23.22 -17.00
N HIS A 214 -13.61 22.61 -17.04
CA HIS A 214 -14.88 23.30 -16.94
C HIS A 214 -15.61 22.83 -15.68
N LEU A 215 -15.67 23.71 -14.67
CA LEU A 215 -16.51 23.49 -13.50
C LEU A 215 -17.88 24.13 -13.77
N SER A 216 -18.88 23.31 -13.92
CA SER A 216 -20.28 23.75 -13.94
C SER A 216 -20.99 23.17 -12.73
N PHE A 217 -21.47 24.05 -11.84
CA PHE A 217 -22.30 23.67 -10.71
C PHE A 217 -23.75 23.56 -11.18
N SER A 218 -24.16 22.38 -11.65
CA SER A 218 -25.52 22.11 -12.05
C SER A 218 -26.12 21.00 -11.19
N ARG A 219 -27.37 21.16 -10.77
CA ARG A 219 -28.09 20.14 -10.00
C ARG A 219 -28.21 18.81 -10.76
N THR A 220 -28.25 18.89 -12.10
CA THR A 220 -28.25 17.70 -12.98
C THR A 220 -26.94 16.94 -12.92
N LEU A 221 -25.79 17.61 -13.01
CA LEU A 221 -24.47 16.98 -12.93
C LEU A 221 -24.21 16.36 -11.56
N PHE A 222 -24.73 17.01 -10.50
CA PHE A 222 -24.66 16.47 -9.16
C PHE A 222 -25.44 15.15 -9.05
N ALA A 223 -26.66 15.11 -9.56
CA ALA A 223 -27.50 13.89 -9.56
C ALA A 223 -26.88 12.78 -10.40
N GLU A 224 -26.34 13.09 -11.59
CA GLU A 224 -25.68 12.13 -12.48
C GLU A 224 -24.41 11.51 -11.87
N GLY A 225 -23.72 12.21 -10.97
CA GLY A 225 -22.53 11.68 -10.26
C GLY A 225 -22.86 10.82 -9.04
N SER A 226 -24.09 10.86 -8.52
CA SER A 226 -24.49 10.10 -7.33
C SER A 226 -24.27 8.58 -7.44
N PRO A 227 -24.54 7.89 -8.56
CA PRO A 227 -24.25 6.47 -8.69
C PRO A 227 -22.75 6.14 -8.59
N MET A 228 -21.88 7.04 -9.11
CA MET A 228 -20.43 6.92 -9.01
C MET A 228 -19.99 6.93 -7.54
N VAL A 229 -20.48 7.89 -6.76
CA VAL A 229 -20.19 8.01 -5.33
C VAL A 229 -20.71 6.81 -4.56
N ARG A 230 -21.95 6.37 -4.83
CA ARG A 230 -22.54 5.19 -4.17
C ARG A 230 -21.70 3.92 -4.40
N MET A 231 -21.17 3.72 -5.61
CA MET A 231 -20.26 2.63 -5.91
C MET A 231 -18.91 2.80 -5.20
N GLY A 232 -18.43 4.04 -5.11
CA GLY A 232 -17.16 4.39 -4.47
C GLY A 232 -17.14 4.21 -2.96
N LEU A 233 -18.27 4.32 -2.27
CA LEU A 233 -18.35 4.24 -0.81
C LEU A 233 -17.82 2.92 -0.24
N ALA A 234 -18.04 1.79 -0.89
CA ALA A 234 -17.49 0.51 -0.44
C ALA A 234 -15.94 0.51 -0.43
N PHE A 235 -15.33 1.10 -1.46
CA PHE A 235 -13.87 1.25 -1.54
C PHE A 235 -13.35 2.27 -0.52
N THR A 236 -14.10 3.36 -0.29
CA THR A 236 -13.79 4.34 0.76
C THR A 236 -13.77 3.67 2.13
N LEU A 237 -14.77 2.85 2.46
CA LEU A 237 -14.83 2.14 3.74
C LEU A 237 -13.67 1.16 3.92
N ALA A 238 -13.30 0.39 2.90
CA ALA A 238 -12.12 -0.48 2.96
C ALA A 238 -10.83 0.31 3.19
N ALA A 239 -10.65 1.40 2.45
CA ALA A 239 -9.50 2.29 2.62
C ALA A 239 -9.47 2.97 4.00
N MET A 240 -10.63 3.29 4.58
CA MET A 240 -10.74 3.80 5.96
C MET A 240 -10.27 2.78 6.98
N PHE A 241 -10.62 1.51 6.86
CA PHE A 241 -10.15 0.48 7.80
C PHE A 241 -8.63 0.36 7.75
N THR A 242 -8.05 0.27 6.57
CA THR A 242 -6.59 0.15 6.40
C THR A 242 -5.86 1.41 6.88
N SER A 243 -6.22 2.60 6.38
CA SER A 243 -5.55 3.86 6.76
C SER A 243 -5.83 4.26 8.19
N GLY A 244 -7.02 3.93 8.71
CA GLY A 244 -7.43 4.19 10.09
C GLY A 244 -6.65 3.33 11.08
N SER A 245 -6.47 2.04 10.81
CA SER A 245 -5.65 1.17 11.64
C SER A 245 -4.19 1.62 11.67
N ASP A 246 -3.64 2.01 10.51
CA ASP A 246 -2.28 2.56 10.39
C ASP A 246 -2.10 3.86 11.21
N MET A 247 -3.07 4.76 11.16
CA MET A 247 -3.07 6.00 11.95
C MET A 247 -3.21 5.69 13.45
N LEU A 248 -4.20 4.87 13.83
CA LEU A 248 -4.49 4.55 15.24
C LEU A 248 -3.30 3.87 15.93
N VAL A 249 -2.64 2.91 15.27
CA VAL A 249 -1.45 2.28 15.84
C VAL A 249 -0.39 3.32 16.16
N ARG A 250 -0.06 4.22 15.23
CA ARG A 250 0.98 5.24 15.47
C ARG A 250 0.57 6.25 16.52
N ALA A 251 -0.70 6.65 16.51
CA ALA A 251 -1.25 7.57 17.51
C ALA A 251 -1.18 6.96 18.92
N LEU A 252 -1.65 5.72 19.09
CA LEU A 252 -1.65 5.03 20.38
C LEU A 252 -0.23 4.68 20.84
N LEU A 253 0.67 4.29 19.94
CA LEU A 253 2.09 4.09 20.27
C LEU A 253 2.73 5.38 20.78
N ASN A 254 2.40 6.54 20.20
CA ASN A 254 2.91 7.82 20.69
C ASN A 254 2.33 8.17 22.08
N GLN A 255 1.08 7.82 22.35
CA GLN A 255 0.48 8.04 23.67
C GLN A 255 1.08 7.19 24.77
N VAL A 256 1.39 5.91 24.48
CA VAL A 256 1.95 4.99 25.49
C VAL A 256 3.47 5.03 25.56
N SER A 257 4.14 5.73 24.63
CA SER A 257 5.59 5.87 24.58
C SER A 257 5.99 7.28 24.11
N ASP A 258 6.63 7.43 22.95
CA ASP A 258 7.12 8.71 22.42
C ASP A 258 7.23 8.70 20.89
N LEU A 259 7.51 9.87 20.30
CA LEU A 259 7.73 10.03 18.86
C LEU A 259 8.95 9.26 18.35
N ASN A 260 9.97 9.08 19.16
CA ASN A 260 11.15 8.29 18.81
C ASN A 260 10.75 6.84 18.52
N THR A 261 9.94 6.26 19.39
CA THR A 261 9.40 4.90 19.24
C THR A 261 8.50 4.77 18.02
N VAL A 262 7.63 5.76 17.75
CA VAL A 262 6.82 5.79 16.51
C VAL A 262 7.70 5.80 15.27
N GLY A 263 8.79 6.56 15.29
CA GLY A 263 9.75 6.60 14.17
C GLY A 263 10.47 5.27 13.96
N LEU A 264 10.88 4.63 15.04
CA LEU A 264 11.48 3.29 15.01
C LEU A 264 10.49 2.25 14.48
N TYR A 265 9.26 2.24 15.01
CA TYR A 265 8.17 1.39 14.52
C TYR A 265 7.93 1.60 13.01
N ASN A 266 7.84 2.87 12.59
CA ASN A 266 7.60 3.21 11.19
C ASN A 266 8.74 2.72 10.28
N ALA A 267 9.99 2.83 10.70
CA ALA A 267 11.15 2.34 9.94
C ALA A 267 11.08 0.81 9.75
N ALA A 268 10.80 0.05 10.83
CA ALA A 268 10.62 -1.39 10.77
C ALA A 268 9.45 -1.77 9.85
N TYR A 269 8.30 -1.11 10.01
CA TYR A 269 7.10 -1.33 9.22
C TYR A 269 7.34 -1.07 7.73
N MET A 270 8.02 0.02 7.38
CA MET A 270 8.36 0.34 6.00
C MET A 270 9.25 -0.73 5.34
N ILE A 271 10.31 -1.17 6.01
CA ILE A 271 11.22 -2.17 5.45
C ILE A 271 10.48 -3.50 5.23
N THR A 272 9.66 -3.92 6.17
CA THR A 272 9.04 -5.25 6.17
C THR A 272 7.73 -5.28 5.41
N ILE A 273 6.78 -4.44 5.79
CA ILE A 273 5.41 -4.49 5.28
C ILE A 273 5.28 -3.69 3.98
N THR A 274 5.70 -2.40 3.99
CA THR A 274 5.44 -1.52 2.83
C THR A 274 6.20 -1.99 1.60
N TYR A 275 7.50 -2.31 1.71
CA TYR A 275 8.28 -2.75 0.54
C TYR A 275 7.89 -4.15 0.07
N SER A 276 7.56 -5.08 0.98
CA SER A 276 7.05 -6.40 0.59
C SER A 276 5.67 -6.31 -0.10
N SER A 277 4.80 -5.39 0.33
CA SER A 277 3.48 -5.19 -0.29
C SER A 277 3.56 -4.74 -1.75
N MET A 278 4.65 -4.10 -2.16
CA MET A 278 4.86 -3.73 -3.57
C MET A 278 4.98 -4.95 -4.48
N VAL A 279 5.54 -6.06 -3.98
CA VAL A 279 5.59 -7.33 -4.72
C VAL A 279 4.18 -7.87 -4.94
N PHE A 280 3.33 -7.81 -3.92
CA PHE A 280 1.94 -8.26 -4.04
C PHE A 280 1.14 -7.40 -5.01
N SER A 281 1.28 -6.07 -4.99
CA SER A 281 0.58 -5.17 -5.91
C SER A 281 0.88 -5.45 -7.38
N ALA A 282 2.13 -5.84 -7.70
CA ALA A 282 2.50 -6.25 -9.05
C ALA A 282 1.76 -7.54 -9.49
N MET A 283 1.56 -8.47 -8.54
CA MET A 283 0.86 -9.75 -8.82
C MET A 283 -0.65 -9.56 -8.90
N GLU A 284 -1.23 -8.66 -8.12
CA GLU A 284 -2.67 -8.37 -8.08
C GLU A 284 -3.21 -7.87 -9.42
N SER A 285 -2.44 -7.08 -10.13
CA SER A 285 -2.85 -6.46 -11.40
C SER A 285 -3.24 -7.47 -12.48
N ASP A 286 -2.63 -8.66 -12.50
CA ASP A 286 -2.94 -9.76 -13.41
C ASP A 286 -3.91 -10.78 -12.77
N TYR A 287 -3.76 -11.03 -11.48
CA TYR A 287 -4.52 -12.05 -10.76
C TYR A 287 -6.02 -11.73 -10.67
N PHE A 288 -6.37 -10.50 -10.28
CA PHE A 288 -7.77 -10.12 -10.02
C PHE A 288 -8.68 -10.22 -11.26
N PRO A 289 -8.28 -9.73 -12.46
CA PRO A 289 -9.07 -9.92 -13.68
C PRO A 289 -9.27 -11.40 -14.04
N ARG A 290 -8.23 -12.24 -13.92
CA ARG A 290 -8.33 -13.68 -14.18
C ARG A 290 -9.29 -14.38 -13.22
N LEU A 291 -9.21 -14.04 -11.93
CA LEU A 291 -10.11 -14.59 -10.92
C LEU A 291 -11.56 -14.18 -11.18
N SER A 292 -11.78 -12.93 -11.55
CA SER A 292 -13.12 -12.39 -11.84
C SER A 292 -13.77 -13.05 -13.05
N ALA A 293 -12.99 -13.44 -14.07
CA ALA A 293 -13.50 -14.11 -15.27
C ALA A 293 -14.07 -15.51 -14.98
N ILE A 294 -13.61 -16.19 -13.92
CA ILE A 294 -14.00 -17.57 -13.59
C ILE A 294 -14.80 -17.67 -12.29
N ASN A 295 -15.33 -16.56 -11.79
CA ASN A 295 -15.93 -16.46 -10.46
C ASN A 295 -17.14 -17.37 -10.21
N HIS A 296 -17.76 -17.90 -11.26
CA HIS A 296 -18.93 -18.79 -11.19
C HIS A 296 -18.54 -20.25 -10.89
N ASP A 297 -17.31 -20.68 -11.22
CA ASP A 297 -16.82 -22.03 -11.02
C ASP A 297 -15.89 -22.09 -9.79
N ASN A 298 -16.37 -22.74 -8.72
CA ASN A 298 -15.62 -22.84 -7.47
C ASN A 298 -14.35 -23.67 -7.59
N ASP A 299 -14.33 -24.70 -8.46
CA ASP A 299 -13.15 -25.57 -8.64
C ASP A 299 -12.07 -24.84 -9.44
N ALA A 300 -12.47 -24.10 -10.48
CA ALA A 300 -11.55 -23.23 -11.21
C ALA A 300 -10.99 -22.12 -10.32
N VAL A 301 -11.84 -21.45 -9.50
CA VAL A 301 -11.43 -20.47 -8.49
C VAL A 301 -10.43 -21.08 -7.52
N ASN A 302 -10.71 -22.26 -6.97
CA ASN A 302 -9.83 -22.95 -6.05
C ASN A 302 -8.45 -23.22 -6.67
N SER A 303 -8.42 -23.68 -7.91
CA SER A 303 -7.17 -23.93 -8.66
C SER A 303 -6.37 -22.63 -8.87
N VAL A 304 -7.00 -21.56 -9.33
CA VAL A 304 -6.34 -20.27 -9.60
C VAL A 304 -5.83 -19.63 -8.32
N VAL A 305 -6.59 -19.68 -7.20
CA VAL A 305 -6.15 -19.18 -5.89
C VAL A 305 -4.92 -19.93 -5.38
N ASN A 306 -4.93 -21.27 -5.44
CA ASN A 306 -3.78 -22.08 -5.03
C ASN A 306 -2.54 -21.78 -5.87
N ARG A 307 -2.70 -21.68 -7.21
CA ARG A 307 -1.60 -21.36 -8.12
C ARG A 307 -1.01 -19.99 -7.84
N GLN A 308 -1.86 -18.98 -7.58
CA GLN A 308 -1.40 -17.64 -7.20
C GLN A 308 -0.65 -17.64 -5.87
N MET A 309 -1.14 -18.39 -4.88
CA MET A 309 -0.49 -18.57 -3.59
C MET A 309 0.89 -19.23 -3.75
N GLU A 310 1.00 -20.28 -4.55
CA GLU A 310 2.25 -20.98 -4.84
C GLU A 310 3.29 -20.03 -5.45
N VAL A 311 2.89 -19.25 -6.47
CA VAL A 311 3.78 -18.24 -7.07
C VAL A 311 4.20 -17.18 -6.06
N SER A 312 3.25 -16.70 -5.24
CA SER A 312 3.55 -15.71 -4.19
C SER A 312 4.56 -16.24 -3.18
N LEU A 313 4.39 -17.47 -2.70
CA LEU A 313 5.29 -18.11 -1.74
C LEU A 313 6.70 -18.34 -2.33
N ILE A 314 6.78 -18.79 -3.59
CA ILE A 314 8.06 -19.02 -4.27
C ILE A 314 8.88 -17.71 -4.39
N VAL A 315 8.21 -16.58 -4.61
CA VAL A 315 8.88 -15.28 -4.75
C VAL A 315 9.21 -14.67 -3.39
N ILE A 316 8.23 -14.63 -2.49
CA ILE A 316 8.36 -13.86 -1.25
C ILE A 316 9.29 -14.55 -0.24
N SER A 317 9.26 -15.89 -0.12
CA SER A 317 10.00 -16.59 0.93
C SER A 317 11.52 -16.39 0.84
N PRO A 318 12.20 -16.55 -0.31
CA PRO A 318 13.63 -16.27 -0.39
C PRO A 318 13.95 -14.79 -0.19
N MET A 319 13.05 -13.89 -0.60
CA MET A 319 13.19 -12.46 -0.35
C MET A 319 13.12 -12.14 1.15
N LEU A 320 12.20 -12.76 1.89
CA LEU A 320 12.08 -12.59 3.34
C LEU A 320 13.29 -13.17 4.09
N ALA A 321 13.79 -14.35 3.67
CA ALA A 321 15.00 -14.94 4.24
C ALA A 321 16.20 -14.00 4.07
N CYS A 322 16.39 -13.49 2.85
CA CYS A 322 17.42 -12.51 2.55
C CYS A 322 17.25 -11.23 3.39
N LEU A 323 16.03 -10.69 3.44
CA LEU A 323 15.73 -9.49 4.22
C LEU A 323 16.11 -9.68 5.69
N MET A 324 15.64 -10.77 6.35
CA MET A 324 15.91 -11.02 7.77
C MET A 324 17.39 -11.11 8.09
N VAL A 325 18.18 -11.79 7.26
CA VAL A 325 19.65 -11.93 7.47
C VAL A 325 20.36 -10.60 7.26
N PHE A 326 19.99 -9.83 6.25
CA PHE A 326 20.68 -8.60 5.89
C PHE A 326 20.13 -7.33 6.57
N LEU A 327 19.08 -7.42 7.42
CA LEU A 327 18.54 -6.27 8.15
C LEU A 327 19.58 -5.47 8.94
N PRO A 328 20.54 -6.08 9.67
CA PRO A 328 21.58 -5.31 10.38
C PRO A 328 22.45 -4.45 9.46
N PHE A 329 22.56 -4.85 8.19
CA PHE A 329 23.26 -4.08 7.16
C PHE A 329 22.30 -3.06 6.48
N PHE A 330 21.08 -3.47 6.15
CA PHE A 330 20.11 -2.60 5.46
C PHE A 330 19.62 -1.45 6.32
N VAL A 331 19.41 -1.64 7.61
CA VAL A 331 18.88 -0.58 8.48
C VAL A 331 19.80 0.65 8.55
N PRO A 332 21.10 0.54 8.83
CA PRO A 332 22.01 1.69 8.77
C PRO A 332 22.16 2.27 7.36
N LEU A 333 22.07 1.41 6.34
CA LEU A 333 22.17 1.83 4.93
C LEU A 333 20.95 2.65 4.52
N LEU A 334 19.75 2.23 4.87
CA LEU A 334 18.46 2.86 4.45
C LEU A 334 18.05 4.02 5.36
N PHE A 335 18.46 4.01 6.61
CA PHE A 335 18.15 5.05 7.59
C PHE A 335 19.44 5.61 8.21
N SER A 336 19.77 5.22 9.44
CA SER A 336 21.03 5.56 10.12
C SER A 336 21.30 4.56 11.24
N GLY A 337 22.51 4.62 11.85
CA GLY A 337 22.85 3.77 13.00
C GLY A 337 21.90 3.93 14.19
N LYS A 338 21.22 5.08 14.33
CA LYS A 338 20.22 5.33 15.39
C LYS A 338 18.98 4.40 15.29
N PHE A 339 18.78 3.74 14.14
CA PHE A 339 17.65 2.85 13.90
C PHE A 339 17.99 1.36 14.10
N LEU A 340 19.19 1.00 14.54
CA LEU A 340 19.58 -0.40 14.73
C LEU A 340 18.67 -1.18 15.69
N SER A 341 18.05 -0.50 16.67
CA SER A 341 17.12 -1.12 17.61
C SER A 341 15.86 -1.71 16.95
N VAL A 342 15.54 -1.35 15.69
CA VAL A 342 14.38 -1.88 14.97
C VAL A 342 14.63 -3.25 14.34
N VAL A 343 15.88 -3.71 14.28
CA VAL A 343 16.24 -4.95 13.57
C VAL A 343 15.44 -6.14 14.09
N GLY A 344 15.35 -6.33 15.41
CA GLY A 344 14.58 -7.43 16.01
C GLY A 344 13.09 -7.39 15.64
N MET A 345 12.45 -6.22 15.75
CA MET A 345 11.06 -6.05 15.31
C MET A 345 10.90 -6.36 13.83
N ALA A 346 11.79 -5.84 12.98
CA ALA A 346 11.71 -6.03 11.55
C ALA A 346 11.91 -7.50 11.13
N GLN A 347 12.80 -8.23 11.80
CA GLN A 347 13.03 -9.67 11.57
C GLN A 347 11.76 -10.49 11.84
N VAL A 348 11.09 -10.23 12.98
CA VAL A 348 9.81 -10.89 13.30
C VAL A 348 8.73 -10.47 12.32
N ALA A 349 8.53 -9.16 12.12
CA ALA A 349 7.46 -8.65 11.27
C ALA A 349 7.58 -9.12 9.80
N ALA A 350 8.79 -9.43 9.32
CA ALA A 350 8.98 -10.02 8.01
C ALA A 350 8.22 -11.34 7.82
N LEU A 351 8.10 -12.17 8.88
CA LEU A 351 7.35 -13.42 8.83
C LEU A 351 5.86 -13.20 8.52
N ALA A 352 5.31 -12.04 8.88
CA ALA A 352 3.91 -11.72 8.58
C ALA A 352 3.61 -11.73 7.09
N MET A 353 4.58 -11.37 6.26
CA MET A 353 4.43 -11.33 4.80
C MET A 353 4.31 -12.73 4.17
N PHE A 354 4.82 -13.76 4.83
CA PHE A 354 4.55 -15.14 4.43
C PHE A 354 3.06 -15.48 4.56
N PHE A 355 2.44 -15.13 5.68
CA PHE A 355 1.01 -15.35 5.89
C PHE A 355 0.15 -14.45 4.98
N LYS A 356 0.59 -13.22 4.73
CA LYS A 356 -0.05 -12.33 3.75
C LYS A 356 -0.03 -12.90 2.33
N ALA A 357 1.06 -13.55 1.93
CA ALA A 357 1.15 -14.22 0.63
C ALA A 357 0.12 -15.35 0.47
N MET A 358 -0.31 -15.96 1.58
CA MET A 358 -1.37 -16.97 1.59
C MET A 358 -2.77 -16.35 1.66
N SER A 359 -2.99 -15.35 2.54
CA SER A 359 -4.32 -14.77 2.78
C SER A 359 -4.81 -13.89 1.63
N LEU A 360 -3.92 -13.14 1.00
CA LEU A 360 -4.27 -12.15 -0.01
C LEU A 360 -4.99 -12.73 -1.24
N PRO A 361 -4.50 -13.82 -1.89
CA PRO A 361 -5.23 -14.44 -3.01
C PRO A 361 -6.62 -14.93 -2.61
N MET A 362 -6.79 -15.43 -1.39
CA MET A 362 -8.06 -15.89 -0.86
C MET A 362 -9.03 -14.73 -0.57
N ALA A 363 -8.54 -13.60 -0.05
CA ALA A 363 -9.36 -12.44 0.26
C ALA A 363 -10.08 -11.89 -0.98
N TYR A 364 -9.41 -11.91 -2.13
CA TYR A 364 -9.97 -11.43 -3.41
C TYR A 364 -11.11 -12.28 -3.96
N VAL A 365 -11.28 -13.52 -3.51
CA VAL A 365 -12.38 -14.39 -3.98
C VAL A 365 -13.74 -13.74 -3.75
N ASN A 366 -13.96 -13.15 -2.58
CA ASN A 366 -15.22 -12.49 -2.27
C ASN A 366 -15.45 -11.23 -3.12
N LEU A 367 -14.40 -10.49 -3.40
CA LEU A 367 -14.47 -9.31 -4.25
C LEU A 367 -14.77 -9.71 -5.71
N ALA A 368 -14.13 -10.75 -6.23
CA ALA A 368 -14.37 -11.29 -7.57
C ALA A 368 -15.79 -11.85 -7.73
N LYS A 369 -16.36 -12.43 -6.66
CA LYS A 369 -17.76 -12.91 -6.64
C LYS A 369 -18.79 -11.81 -6.40
N GLY A 370 -18.37 -10.52 -6.32
CA GLY A 370 -19.25 -9.38 -6.07
C GLY A 370 -19.75 -9.25 -4.63
N ASN A 371 -19.17 -10.03 -3.70
CA ASN A 371 -19.57 -10.02 -2.29
C ASN A 371 -18.69 -9.03 -1.48
N SER A 372 -18.79 -7.76 -1.82
CA SER A 372 -18.00 -6.67 -1.19
C SER A 372 -18.27 -6.53 0.31
N ARG A 373 -19.46 -6.93 0.81
CA ARG A 373 -19.74 -6.89 2.26
C ARG A 373 -18.84 -7.81 3.06
N VAL A 374 -18.62 -9.03 2.58
CA VAL A 374 -17.74 -9.99 3.26
C VAL A 374 -16.28 -9.54 3.18
N TYR A 375 -15.87 -8.99 2.05
CA TYR A 375 -14.55 -8.38 1.92
C TYR A 375 -14.33 -7.26 2.96
N LEU A 376 -15.31 -6.34 3.10
CA LEU A 376 -15.26 -5.28 4.11
C LEU A 376 -15.22 -5.83 5.55
N LEU A 377 -15.91 -6.92 5.84
CA LEU A 377 -15.86 -7.56 7.16
C LEU A 377 -14.45 -8.14 7.45
N PHE A 378 -13.76 -8.69 6.46
CA PHE A 378 -12.37 -9.14 6.63
C PHE A 378 -11.43 -7.96 6.88
N GLU A 379 -11.55 -6.87 6.13
CA GLU A 379 -10.77 -5.66 6.35
C GLU A 379 -11.02 -5.05 7.74
N ALA A 380 -12.28 -4.99 8.17
CA ALA A 380 -12.64 -4.50 9.49
C ALA A 380 -12.09 -5.40 10.61
N PHE A 381 -12.21 -6.73 10.45
CA PHE A 381 -11.66 -7.69 11.41
C PHE A 381 -10.14 -7.52 11.53
N TYR A 382 -9.44 -7.48 10.38
CA TYR A 382 -7.99 -7.29 10.39
C TYR A 382 -7.60 -5.95 11.04
N ALA A 383 -8.26 -4.85 10.68
CA ALA A 383 -7.97 -3.52 11.22
C ALA A 383 -8.11 -3.47 12.75
N VAL A 384 -9.21 -4.01 13.28
CA VAL A 384 -9.44 -4.06 14.73
C VAL A 384 -8.44 -4.98 15.43
N ALA A 385 -8.24 -6.19 14.91
CA ALA A 385 -7.28 -7.14 15.46
C ALA A 385 -5.86 -6.58 15.45
N PHE A 386 -5.45 -5.94 14.35
CA PHE A 386 -4.15 -5.32 14.17
C PHE A 386 -3.90 -4.23 15.23
N VAL A 387 -4.83 -3.29 15.40
CA VAL A 387 -4.68 -2.21 16.39
C VAL A 387 -4.60 -2.78 17.81
N LEU A 388 -5.54 -3.65 18.19
CA LEU A 388 -5.60 -4.21 19.54
C LEU A 388 -4.34 -5.04 19.86
N LEU A 389 -3.92 -5.91 18.95
CA LEU A 389 -2.76 -6.76 19.15
C LEU A 389 -1.46 -5.95 19.20
N VAL A 390 -1.25 -5.01 18.27
CA VAL A 390 -0.02 -4.24 18.21
C VAL A 390 0.14 -3.35 19.44
N VAL A 391 -0.91 -2.64 19.85
CA VAL A 391 -0.85 -1.74 21.02
C VAL A 391 -0.67 -2.54 22.31
N SER A 392 -1.42 -3.63 22.52
CA SER A 392 -1.31 -4.44 23.74
C SER A 392 0.06 -5.16 23.83
N ALA A 393 0.53 -5.76 22.74
CA ALA A 393 1.82 -6.44 22.75
C ALA A 393 3.00 -5.45 22.84
N PHE A 394 2.86 -4.25 22.26
CA PHE A 394 3.85 -3.19 22.44
C PHE A 394 3.95 -2.75 23.91
N SER A 395 2.82 -2.56 24.58
CA SER A 395 2.80 -2.18 26.01
C SER A 395 3.48 -3.23 26.89
N ALA A 396 3.43 -4.53 26.52
CA ALA A 396 4.04 -5.61 27.26
C ALA A 396 5.53 -5.85 26.92
N TYR A 397 5.90 -5.75 25.65
CA TYR A 397 7.19 -6.21 25.14
C TYR A 397 7.89 -5.19 24.20
N GLY A 398 7.42 -3.94 24.17
CA GLY A 398 7.98 -2.88 23.34
C GLY A 398 7.90 -3.17 21.84
N LEU A 399 8.87 -2.67 21.07
CA LEU A 399 8.92 -2.83 19.61
C LEU A 399 8.92 -4.30 19.17
N LEU A 400 9.58 -5.19 19.92
CA LEU A 400 9.59 -6.61 19.59
C LEU A 400 8.19 -7.21 19.72
N GLY A 401 7.43 -6.82 20.74
CA GLY A 401 6.03 -7.19 20.91
C GLY A 401 5.16 -6.75 19.74
N ALA A 402 5.36 -5.52 19.25
CA ALA A 402 4.67 -5.05 18.03
C ALA A 402 4.97 -5.94 16.81
N GLY A 403 6.22 -6.40 16.66
CA GLY A 403 6.61 -7.35 15.59
C GLY A 403 5.83 -8.67 15.67
N TYR A 404 5.77 -9.28 16.85
CA TYR A 404 4.98 -10.51 17.06
C TYR A 404 3.48 -10.29 16.82
N ALA A 405 2.94 -9.16 17.27
CA ALA A 405 1.54 -8.81 17.07
C ALA A 405 1.17 -8.71 15.58
N ILE A 406 2.05 -8.13 14.76
CA ILE A 406 1.86 -8.07 13.30
C ILE A 406 1.74 -9.48 12.71
N VAL A 407 2.61 -10.41 13.13
CA VAL A 407 2.54 -11.82 12.68
C VAL A 407 1.22 -12.46 13.11
N ILE A 408 0.85 -12.32 14.39
CA ILE A 408 -0.39 -12.90 14.93
C ILE A 408 -1.62 -12.34 14.21
N ALA A 409 -1.65 -11.03 13.90
CA ALA A 409 -2.76 -10.41 13.17
C ALA A 409 -2.92 -11.02 11.76
N HIS A 410 -1.83 -11.24 11.02
CA HIS A 410 -1.89 -11.87 9.70
C HIS A 410 -2.21 -13.36 9.75
N VAL A 411 -1.79 -14.07 10.79
CA VAL A 411 -2.22 -15.47 11.02
C VAL A 411 -3.72 -15.53 11.32
N ALA A 412 -4.23 -14.64 12.17
CA ALA A 412 -5.65 -14.54 12.46
C ALA A 412 -6.48 -14.20 11.21
N GLU A 413 -6.02 -13.23 10.41
CA GLU A 413 -6.60 -12.89 9.10
C GLU A 413 -6.68 -14.13 8.19
N LEU A 414 -5.57 -14.85 8.04
CA LEU A 414 -5.50 -16.07 7.23
C LEU A 414 -6.50 -17.13 7.71
N MET A 415 -6.57 -17.36 9.02
CA MET A 415 -7.49 -18.35 9.59
C MET A 415 -8.96 -17.98 9.35
N VAL A 416 -9.33 -16.72 9.55
CA VAL A 416 -10.71 -16.26 9.34
C VAL A 416 -11.12 -16.35 7.86
N ILE A 417 -10.26 -15.91 6.94
CA ILE A 417 -10.52 -15.99 5.50
C ILE A 417 -10.61 -17.45 5.06
N TYR A 418 -9.68 -18.30 5.50
CA TYR A 418 -9.69 -19.72 5.17
C TYR A 418 -10.95 -20.43 5.69
N ALA A 419 -11.32 -20.21 6.94
CA ALA A 419 -12.51 -20.79 7.54
C ALA A 419 -13.78 -20.42 6.75
N TYR A 420 -13.92 -19.14 6.41
CA TYR A 420 -15.05 -18.67 5.60
C TYR A 420 -15.08 -19.31 4.21
N LEU A 421 -13.96 -19.29 3.48
CA LEU A 421 -13.91 -19.87 2.13
C LEU A 421 -14.09 -21.38 2.14
N ARG A 422 -13.59 -22.07 3.16
CA ARG A 422 -13.80 -23.52 3.36
C ARG A 422 -15.28 -23.86 3.53
N LEU A 423 -15.96 -23.12 4.41
CA LEU A 423 -17.36 -23.36 4.74
C LEU A 423 -18.31 -22.93 3.61
N ARG A 424 -18.03 -21.79 2.95
CA ARG A 424 -18.96 -21.20 1.99
C ARG A 424 -18.71 -21.60 0.54
N HIS A 425 -17.46 -21.83 0.17
CA HIS A 425 -17.04 -22.10 -1.22
C HIS A 425 -16.31 -23.44 -1.39
N GLY A 426 -16.18 -24.24 -0.33
CA GLY A 426 -15.52 -25.53 -0.39
C GLY A 426 -14.00 -25.45 -0.64
N PHE A 427 -13.37 -24.31 -0.41
CA PHE A 427 -11.94 -24.08 -0.67
C PHE A 427 -11.08 -25.12 0.03
N ARG A 428 -10.06 -25.63 -0.68
CA ARG A 428 -9.05 -26.54 -0.15
C ARG A 428 -7.68 -26.13 -0.64
N PHE A 429 -6.70 -26.18 0.25
CA PHE A 429 -5.32 -26.06 -0.18
C PHE A 429 -4.93 -27.24 -1.08
N SER A 430 -4.21 -26.94 -2.17
CA SER A 430 -3.62 -27.98 -3.01
C SER A 430 -2.48 -28.68 -2.25
N SER A 431 -2.19 -29.91 -2.63
CA SER A 431 -1.04 -30.66 -2.08
C SER A 431 0.29 -29.94 -2.36
N SER A 432 0.38 -29.18 -3.46
CA SER A 432 1.52 -28.37 -3.82
C SER A 432 1.66 -27.16 -2.90
N SER A 433 0.58 -26.39 -2.71
CA SER A 433 0.56 -25.24 -1.79
C SER A 433 0.91 -25.63 -0.35
N LEU A 434 0.36 -26.74 0.14
CA LEU A 434 0.69 -27.26 1.47
C LEU A 434 2.15 -27.68 1.59
N ARG A 435 2.68 -28.40 0.59
CA ARG A 435 4.07 -28.85 0.59
C ARG A 435 5.05 -27.68 0.56
N LEU A 436 4.75 -26.64 -0.24
CA LEU A 436 5.52 -25.40 -0.28
C LEU A 436 5.51 -24.71 1.08
N SER A 437 4.34 -24.53 1.68
CA SER A 437 4.19 -23.87 2.97
C SER A 437 4.89 -24.63 4.09
N LEU A 438 4.73 -25.97 4.13
CA LEU A 438 5.34 -26.83 5.13
C LEU A 438 6.87 -26.90 5.02
N PHE A 439 7.46 -26.58 3.87
CA PHE A 439 8.90 -26.50 3.74
C PHE A 439 9.42 -25.09 4.01
N GLN A 440 8.78 -24.09 3.43
CA GLN A 440 9.29 -22.71 3.47
C GLN A 440 9.08 -22.03 4.83
N LEU A 441 7.95 -22.30 5.53
CA LEU A 441 7.71 -21.71 6.84
C LEU A 441 8.72 -22.17 7.90
N PRO A 442 9.00 -23.48 8.09
CA PRO A 442 10.07 -23.92 8.98
C PRO A 442 11.44 -23.35 8.62
N LEU A 443 11.73 -23.22 7.31
CA LEU A 443 12.98 -22.63 6.85
C LEU A 443 13.09 -21.14 7.26
N LEU A 444 12.03 -20.36 7.08
CA LEU A 444 11.99 -18.96 7.52
C LEU A 444 12.06 -18.84 9.06
N LEU A 445 11.40 -19.74 9.79
CA LEU A 445 11.51 -19.79 11.24
C LEU A 445 12.94 -20.15 11.68
N ALA A 446 13.63 -21.07 10.97
CA ALA A 446 15.02 -21.38 11.24
C ALA A 446 15.93 -20.17 10.97
N VAL A 447 15.71 -19.44 9.88
CA VAL A 447 16.42 -18.17 9.61
C VAL A 447 16.19 -17.20 10.76
N TYR A 448 14.93 -16.99 11.17
CA TYR A 448 14.60 -16.11 12.29
C TYR A 448 15.31 -16.56 13.59
N CYS A 449 15.24 -17.85 13.95
CA CYS A 449 15.91 -18.37 15.14
C CYS A 449 17.43 -18.09 15.10
N ILE A 450 18.08 -18.32 13.96
CA ILE A 450 19.51 -18.02 13.81
C ILE A 450 19.79 -16.53 13.99
N THR A 451 18.94 -15.65 13.41
CA THR A 451 19.15 -14.21 13.54
C THR A 451 19.00 -13.68 14.96
N VAL A 452 18.24 -14.38 15.82
CA VAL A 452 18.03 -13.99 17.22
C VAL A 452 19.03 -14.66 18.18
N THR A 453 19.43 -15.91 17.90
CA THR A 453 20.23 -16.71 18.86
C THR A 453 21.72 -16.68 18.60
N THR A 454 22.15 -16.25 17.40
CA THR A 454 23.57 -16.28 17.02
C THR A 454 24.12 -14.88 16.72
N SER A 455 25.43 -14.73 16.75
CA SER A 455 26.15 -13.50 16.45
C SER A 455 27.48 -13.79 15.72
N GLY A 456 28.13 -12.75 15.20
CA GLY A 456 29.44 -12.84 14.55
C GLY A 456 29.42 -13.73 13.30
N ILE A 457 30.43 -14.58 13.14
CA ILE A 457 30.64 -15.42 11.97
C ILE A 457 29.47 -16.43 11.80
N LEU A 458 28.99 -17.03 12.88
CA LEU A 458 27.94 -18.03 12.85
C LEU A 458 26.61 -17.44 12.33
N TYR A 459 26.28 -16.21 12.73
CA TYR A 459 25.12 -15.48 12.20
C TYR A 459 25.16 -15.41 10.67
N TRP A 460 26.28 -14.94 10.11
CA TRP A 460 26.41 -14.75 8.67
C TRP A 460 26.47 -16.07 7.90
N THR A 461 27.29 -17.03 8.35
CA THR A 461 27.45 -18.30 7.64
C THR A 461 26.18 -19.11 7.62
N ALA A 462 25.52 -19.30 8.77
CA ALA A 462 24.29 -20.06 8.86
C ALA A 462 23.11 -19.30 8.17
N GLY A 463 23.00 -17.99 8.39
CA GLY A 463 21.96 -17.17 7.76
C GLY A 463 22.04 -17.15 6.23
N ILE A 464 23.25 -16.95 5.68
CA ILE A 464 23.46 -16.98 4.22
C ILE A 464 23.19 -18.40 3.68
N THR A 465 23.65 -19.45 4.35
CA THR A 465 23.41 -20.84 3.92
C THR A 465 21.91 -21.14 3.82
N LEU A 466 21.12 -20.80 4.84
CA LEU A 466 19.66 -21.00 4.79
C LEU A 466 18.99 -20.12 3.74
N THR A 467 19.46 -18.90 3.54
CA THR A 467 18.96 -18.01 2.48
C THR A 467 19.23 -18.62 1.10
N VAL A 468 20.43 -19.12 0.84
CA VAL A 468 20.78 -19.81 -0.41
C VAL A 468 19.90 -21.04 -0.60
N LEU A 469 19.67 -21.81 0.44
CA LEU A 469 18.77 -22.98 0.41
C LEU A 469 17.34 -22.58 0.04
N ALA A 470 16.82 -21.47 0.61
CA ALA A 470 15.51 -20.92 0.24
C ALA A 470 15.45 -20.51 -1.24
N VAL A 471 16.48 -19.84 -1.74
CA VAL A 471 16.58 -19.42 -3.15
C VAL A 471 16.64 -20.63 -4.07
N VAL A 472 17.50 -21.60 -3.80
CA VAL A 472 17.66 -22.81 -4.63
C VAL A 472 16.37 -23.63 -4.65
N TYR A 473 15.72 -23.80 -3.51
CA TYR A 473 14.43 -24.49 -3.44
C TYR A 473 13.36 -23.77 -4.28
N SER A 474 13.24 -22.46 -4.13
CA SER A 474 12.28 -21.65 -4.88
C SER A 474 12.53 -21.69 -6.39
N LEU A 475 13.80 -21.61 -6.82
CA LEU A 475 14.14 -21.71 -8.25
C LEU A 475 13.81 -23.09 -8.83
N ARG A 476 14.07 -24.18 -8.09
CA ARG A 476 13.68 -25.54 -8.50
C ARG A 476 12.16 -25.67 -8.65
N GLN A 477 11.39 -25.15 -7.69
CA GLN A 477 9.92 -25.17 -7.78
C GLN A 477 9.42 -24.37 -8.98
N LEU A 478 10.01 -23.20 -9.24
CA LEU A 478 9.67 -22.38 -10.42
C LEU A 478 9.95 -23.13 -11.75
N GLN A 479 11.06 -23.86 -11.82
CA GLN A 479 11.40 -24.70 -12.99
C GLN A 479 10.41 -25.84 -13.17
N ASN A 480 9.98 -26.48 -12.08
CA ASN A 480 8.97 -27.54 -12.13
C ASN A 480 7.61 -27.02 -12.63
N MET A 481 7.19 -25.84 -12.18
CA MET A 481 5.94 -25.21 -12.63
C MET A 481 5.96 -24.81 -14.12
N ARG A 482 7.13 -24.63 -14.74
CA ARG A 482 7.25 -24.34 -16.17
C ARG A 482 7.18 -25.62 -17.05
N LYS A 483 7.37 -26.80 -16.45
CA LYS A 483 7.34 -28.08 -17.15
C LYS A 483 5.96 -28.73 -17.14
N THR A 484 5.09 -28.32 -16.22
CA THR A 484 3.66 -28.66 -16.12
C THR A 484 2.78 -27.61 -16.75
#